data_dedd3a0dc495780b1b313f8a246adf12
#
_entry.id   dedd3a0dc495780b1b313f8a246adf12
#
_cell.length_a   1.000
_cell.length_b   1.000
_cell.length_c   1.000
_cell.angle_alpha   90.00
_cell.angle_beta   90.00
_cell.angle_gamma   90.00
#
_symmetry.space_group_name_H-M   'P 1'
#
loop_
_entity.id
_entity.type
_entity.pdbx_description
1 polymer ?
#
loop_
_entity_poly.entity_id
_entity_poly.type
_entity_poly.pdbx_seq_one_letter_code
_entity_poly.pdbx_strand_id
1 'polypeptide(L)'
;GTYMQALYAEATRGPEAYRSELSGYRGQLRNQRPVAPRSPHSTADIYFRDGPGSASNHDIYYKGAWVLHTLRWIMGDAAFFDALRAFAYPTEAHRTATDGSQSRFVTTDDFLTIVNARAGADFSWFFETYLRQPILPTLSAEQEGGTLTLRWDQPASVPVQVPVEVEVNGERRRVAMDQGTGSLSLPPEATVTIDPDRWLLRRR
;
A
#
# COMPACT_ATOMS: atom_id res chain seq x y z
N GLY A 1 11.97 1.32 -7.10
CA GLY A 1 13.18 0.61 -6.68
C GLY A 1 12.90 -0.37 -5.54
N THR A 2 12.66 0.08 -4.32
CA THR A 2 12.59 -0.78 -3.12
C THR A 2 11.56 -1.91 -3.22
N TYR A 3 10.35 -1.63 -3.71
CA TYR A 3 9.33 -2.67 -3.90
C TYR A 3 9.75 -3.73 -4.92
N MET A 4 10.51 -3.34 -5.95
CA MET A 4 11.01 -4.29 -6.96
C MET A 4 11.99 -5.31 -6.36
N GLN A 5 12.69 -4.99 -5.27
CA GLN A 5 13.55 -5.94 -4.57
C GLN A 5 12.72 -7.05 -3.92
N ALA A 6 11.58 -6.70 -3.30
CA ALA A 6 10.67 -7.69 -2.76
C ALA A 6 10.05 -8.57 -3.87
N LEU A 7 9.64 -7.99 -5.01
CA LEU A 7 9.13 -8.75 -6.15
C LEU A 7 10.19 -9.66 -6.76
N TYR A 8 11.45 -9.22 -6.82
CA TYR A 8 12.56 -10.07 -7.26
C TYR A 8 12.78 -11.25 -6.30
N ALA A 9 12.69 -10.98 -4.98
CA ALA A 9 12.76 -12.04 -3.98
C ALA A 9 11.62 -13.05 -4.14
N GLU A 10 10.40 -12.59 -4.43
CA GLU A 10 9.25 -13.45 -4.73
C GLU A 10 9.51 -14.35 -5.95
N ALA A 11 9.96 -13.74 -7.04
CA ALA A 11 10.20 -14.45 -8.31
C ALA A 11 11.33 -15.48 -8.24
N THR A 12 12.35 -15.23 -7.43
CA THR A 12 13.57 -16.08 -7.38
C THR A 12 13.59 -17.05 -6.21
N ARG A 13 12.91 -16.72 -5.10
CA ARG A 13 12.97 -17.47 -3.82
C ARG A 13 11.60 -17.78 -3.23
N GLY A 14 10.51 -17.35 -3.91
CA GLY A 14 9.14 -17.64 -3.52
C GLY A 14 8.52 -16.65 -2.52
N PRO A 15 7.24 -16.88 -2.18
CA PRO A 15 6.43 -15.91 -1.42
C PRO A 15 6.94 -15.64 0.00
N GLU A 16 7.61 -16.60 0.64
CA GLU A 16 8.19 -16.39 1.97
C GLU A 16 9.33 -15.36 1.94
N ALA A 17 10.16 -15.38 0.89
CA ALA A 17 11.22 -14.39 0.71
C ALA A 17 10.64 -12.99 0.49
N TYR A 18 9.56 -12.86 -0.27
CA TYR A 18 8.80 -11.62 -0.43
C TYR A 18 8.30 -11.06 0.91
N ARG A 19 7.64 -11.91 1.71
CA ARG A 19 7.13 -11.51 3.03
C ARG A 19 8.25 -11.10 3.99
N SER A 20 9.38 -11.79 3.93
CA SER A 20 10.57 -11.48 4.73
C SER A 20 11.13 -10.11 4.40
N GLU A 21 11.28 -9.76 3.11
CA GLU A 21 11.73 -8.43 2.67
C GLU A 21 10.78 -7.33 3.19
N LEU A 22 9.47 -7.49 3.00
CA LEU A 22 8.48 -6.53 3.48
C LEU A 22 8.47 -6.39 5.00
N SER A 23 8.67 -7.49 5.73
CA SER A 23 8.79 -7.45 7.19
C SER A 23 9.99 -6.63 7.64
N GLY A 24 11.13 -6.77 6.96
CA GLY A 24 12.32 -5.94 7.18
C GLY A 24 12.05 -4.46 6.93
N TYR A 25 11.36 -4.13 5.83
CA TYR A 25 10.98 -2.74 5.52
C TYR A 25 10.06 -2.14 6.57
N ARG A 26 9.12 -2.95 7.12
CA ARG A 26 8.19 -2.47 8.13
C ARG A 26 8.89 -1.96 9.39
N GLY A 27 9.99 -2.57 9.78
CA GLY A 27 10.80 -2.13 10.90
C GLY A 27 11.47 -0.76 10.69
N GLN A 28 11.54 -0.29 9.45
CA GLN A 28 12.18 0.97 9.07
C GLN A 28 11.20 2.15 8.93
N LEU A 29 9.89 1.91 9.06
CA LEU A 29 8.88 2.97 8.89
C LEU A 29 8.99 4.01 10.01
N ARG A 30 9.04 5.27 9.65
CA ARG A 30 9.09 6.42 10.57
C ARG A 30 7.75 7.12 10.72
N ASN A 31 6.96 7.18 9.64
CA ASN A 31 5.64 7.83 9.61
C ASN A 31 5.67 9.31 10.06
N GLN A 32 6.76 10.00 9.75
CA GLN A 32 6.95 11.40 10.12
C GLN A 32 6.56 12.36 9.00
N ARG A 33 6.63 11.90 7.76
CA ARG A 33 6.36 12.73 6.57
C ARG A 33 5.53 11.96 5.53
N PRO A 34 4.78 12.69 4.68
CA PRO A 34 4.16 12.11 3.50
C PRO A 34 5.20 11.47 2.58
N VAL A 35 4.86 10.36 1.94
CA VAL A 35 5.69 9.74 0.89
C VAL A 35 5.71 10.61 -0.35
N ALA A 36 4.55 11.17 -0.72
CA ALA A 36 4.38 12.08 -1.84
C ALA A 36 3.56 13.30 -1.39
N PRO A 37 4.18 14.36 -0.87
CA PRO A 37 3.47 15.57 -0.47
C PRO A 37 2.81 16.25 -1.68
N ARG A 38 1.74 17.04 -1.45
CA ARG A 38 1.03 17.76 -2.52
C ARG A 38 1.90 18.81 -3.20
N SER A 39 2.73 19.50 -2.41
CA SER A 39 3.70 20.46 -2.96
C SER A 39 4.96 19.73 -3.40
N PRO A 40 5.43 19.94 -4.62
CA PRO A 40 6.69 19.36 -5.08
C PRO A 40 7.85 19.79 -4.17
N HIS A 41 8.72 18.85 -3.87
CA HIS A 41 9.93 19.10 -3.11
C HIS A 41 11.15 18.80 -3.97
N SER A 42 12.21 19.58 -3.79
CA SER A 42 13.49 19.27 -4.41
C SER A 42 14.10 17.99 -3.81
N THR A 43 15.01 17.36 -4.52
CA THR A 43 15.78 16.22 -4.00
C THR A 43 16.49 16.59 -2.70
N ALA A 44 17.00 17.81 -2.61
CA ALA A 44 17.65 18.33 -1.39
C ALA A 44 16.67 18.40 -0.21
N ASP A 45 15.44 18.87 -0.43
CA ASP A 45 14.42 18.91 0.62
C ASP A 45 14.05 17.51 1.12
N ILE A 46 13.99 16.54 0.19
CA ILE A 46 13.65 15.17 0.54
C ILE A 46 14.75 14.52 1.38
N TYR A 47 16.01 14.69 1.00
CA TYR A 47 17.12 13.97 1.61
C TYR A 47 17.84 14.73 2.74
N PHE A 48 17.81 16.08 2.73
CA PHE A 48 18.70 16.88 3.57
C PHE A 48 17.99 17.96 4.40
N ARG A 49 16.67 18.04 4.34
CA ARG A 49 15.92 19.13 5.00
C ARG A 49 16.18 19.27 6.50
N ASP A 50 16.55 18.18 7.16
CA ASP A 50 16.85 18.17 8.60
C ASP A 50 18.35 18.14 8.88
N GLY A 51 19.17 18.39 7.86
CA GLY A 51 20.65 18.40 7.95
C GLY A 51 21.31 17.06 7.65
N PRO A 52 22.64 17.06 7.41
CA PRO A 52 23.40 15.86 7.14
C PRO A 52 23.30 14.88 8.30
N GLY A 53 22.91 13.65 8.02
CA GLY A 53 22.78 12.60 9.04
C GLY A 53 21.45 12.60 9.80
N SER A 54 20.54 13.55 9.57
CA SER A 54 19.16 13.34 9.95
C SER A 54 18.68 12.10 9.20
N ALA A 55 18.04 11.19 9.90
CA ALA A 55 17.45 9.99 9.29
C ALA A 55 16.43 10.46 8.25
N SER A 56 16.95 10.83 7.09
CA SER A 56 16.24 11.32 5.95
C SER A 56 15.05 10.41 5.67
N ASN A 57 14.01 10.96 5.14
CA ASN A 57 12.72 10.34 4.90
C ASN A 57 12.82 8.96 4.21
N HIS A 58 13.28 7.95 4.93
CA HIS A 58 13.34 6.56 4.46
C HIS A 58 11.93 6.02 4.13
N ASP A 59 10.87 6.72 4.56
CA ASP A 59 9.50 6.38 4.22
C ASP A 59 9.24 6.45 2.70
N ILE A 60 9.96 7.25 1.93
CA ILE A 60 9.87 7.22 0.46
C ILE A 60 10.26 5.85 -0.11
N TYR A 61 11.12 5.11 0.56
CA TYR A 61 11.55 3.76 0.19
C TYR A 61 10.65 2.70 0.82
N TYR A 62 10.66 2.62 2.13
CA TYR A 62 10.06 1.50 2.87
C TYR A 62 8.55 1.62 3.01
N LYS A 63 8.04 2.80 3.36
CA LYS A 63 6.59 3.05 3.35
C LYS A 63 6.05 3.03 1.93
N GLY A 64 6.78 3.60 0.95
CA GLY A 64 6.42 3.50 -0.46
C GLY A 64 6.28 2.06 -0.95
N ALA A 65 7.19 1.16 -0.54
CA ALA A 65 7.09 -0.26 -0.85
C ALA A 65 5.85 -0.91 -0.21
N TRP A 66 5.55 -0.57 1.03
CA TRP A 66 4.35 -1.07 1.73
C TRP A 66 3.05 -0.52 1.15
N VAL A 67 3.04 0.72 0.67
CA VAL A 67 1.90 1.28 -0.06
C VAL A 67 1.61 0.45 -1.30
N LEU A 68 2.62 0.12 -2.11
CA LEU A 68 2.46 -0.73 -3.29
C LEU A 68 2.03 -2.15 -2.93
N HIS A 69 2.52 -2.72 -1.84
CA HIS A 69 2.09 -4.02 -1.33
C HIS A 69 0.59 -4.04 -0.99
N THR A 70 0.12 -3.05 -0.23
CA THR A 70 -1.31 -2.93 0.10
C THR A 70 -2.16 -2.63 -1.15
N LEU A 71 -1.66 -1.82 -2.08
CA LEU A 71 -2.34 -1.55 -3.34
C LEU A 71 -2.50 -2.83 -4.18
N ARG A 72 -1.44 -3.67 -4.25
CA ARG A 72 -1.50 -4.99 -4.90
C ARG A 72 -2.61 -5.87 -4.30
N TRP A 73 -2.75 -5.88 -2.97
CA TRP A 73 -3.81 -6.59 -2.27
C TRP A 73 -5.22 -6.14 -2.70
N ILE A 74 -5.41 -4.83 -2.82
CA ILE A 74 -6.73 -4.27 -3.15
C ILE A 74 -7.09 -4.56 -4.61
N MET A 75 -6.17 -4.29 -5.53
CA MET A 75 -6.36 -4.42 -6.97
C MET A 75 -6.35 -5.86 -7.47
N GLY A 76 -5.63 -6.75 -6.77
CA GLY A 76 -5.24 -8.06 -7.28
C GLY A 76 -4.06 -7.98 -8.25
N ASP A 77 -3.36 -9.09 -8.40
CA ASP A 77 -2.09 -9.17 -9.16
C ASP A 77 -2.23 -8.69 -10.61
N ALA A 78 -3.26 -9.15 -11.32
CA ALA A 78 -3.41 -8.85 -12.74
C ALA A 78 -3.51 -7.33 -13.00
N ALA A 79 -4.44 -6.66 -12.32
CA ALA A 79 -4.66 -5.22 -12.48
C ALA A 79 -3.47 -4.40 -11.95
N PHE A 80 -2.89 -4.82 -10.83
CA PHE A 80 -1.74 -4.15 -10.22
C PHE A 80 -0.50 -4.19 -11.12
N PHE A 81 -0.11 -5.37 -11.64
CA PHE A 81 1.06 -5.47 -12.51
C PHE A 81 0.85 -4.83 -13.86
N ASP A 82 -0.38 -4.82 -14.39
CA ASP A 82 -0.70 -4.06 -15.60
C ASP A 82 -0.59 -2.54 -15.36
N ALA A 83 -1.05 -2.03 -14.21
CA ALA A 83 -0.88 -0.63 -13.84
C ALA A 83 0.62 -0.24 -13.72
N LEU A 84 1.44 -1.07 -13.08
CA LEU A 84 2.88 -0.82 -12.98
C LEU A 84 3.55 -0.80 -14.35
N ARG A 85 3.18 -1.75 -15.23
CA ARG A 85 3.71 -1.81 -16.59
C ARG A 85 3.29 -0.59 -17.41
N ALA A 86 2.02 -0.21 -17.37
CA ALA A 86 1.51 0.95 -18.07
C ALA A 86 2.15 2.27 -17.57
N PHE A 87 2.46 2.34 -16.27
CA PHE A 87 3.17 3.48 -15.70
C PHE A 87 4.63 3.55 -16.15
N ALA A 88 5.35 2.43 -16.14
CA ALA A 88 6.75 2.37 -16.54
C ALA A 88 6.92 2.49 -18.07
N TYR A 89 6.08 1.82 -18.83
CA TYR A 89 6.19 1.63 -20.28
C TYR A 89 4.84 1.89 -20.98
N PRO A 90 4.41 3.16 -21.09
CA PRO A 90 3.08 3.47 -21.64
C PRO A 90 2.92 3.14 -23.14
N THR A 91 4.03 3.03 -23.89
CA THR A 91 4.01 2.65 -25.30
C THR A 91 5.10 1.63 -25.63
N GLU A 92 5.03 1.01 -26.81
CA GLU A 92 6.06 0.10 -27.30
C GLU A 92 7.43 0.80 -27.40
N ALA A 93 7.45 2.07 -27.82
CA ALA A 93 8.69 2.85 -27.90
C ALA A 93 9.39 2.94 -26.53
N HIS A 94 8.62 3.10 -25.42
CA HIS A 94 9.21 3.11 -24.07
C HIS A 94 9.80 1.75 -23.67
N ARG A 95 9.31 0.65 -24.23
CA ARG A 95 9.83 -0.69 -23.94
C ARG A 95 11.10 -1.03 -24.71
N THR A 96 11.27 -0.47 -25.88
CA THR A 96 12.33 -0.85 -26.84
C THR A 96 13.48 0.14 -26.91
N ALA A 97 13.24 1.42 -26.56
CA ALA A 97 14.29 2.43 -26.56
C ALA A 97 15.33 2.17 -25.46
N THR A 98 16.60 2.20 -25.84
CA THR A 98 17.75 2.02 -24.92
C THR A 98 18.63 3.26 -24.82
N ASP A 99 18.29 4.32 -25.55
CA ASP A 99 19.07 5.56 -25.71
C ASP A 99 18.58 6.71 -24.80
N GLY A 100 17.56 6.47 -23.97
CA GLY A 100 16.95 7.49 -23.12
C GLY A 100 15.98 8.43 -23.82
N SER A 101 15.75 8.28 -25.13
CA SER A 101 14.84 9.15 -25.92
C SER A 101 13.39 9.13 -25.44
N GLN A 102 13.00 8.08 -24.73
CA GLN A 102 11.66 7.91 -24.14
C GLN A 102 11.59 8.25 -22.65
N SER A 103 12.65 8.85 -22.08
CA SER A 103 12.61 9.31 -20.68
C SER A 103 11.57 10.42 -20.50
N ARG A 104 10.79 10.34 -19.43
CA ARG A 104 9.72 11.30 -19.16
C ARG A 104 9.63 11.62 -17.65
N PHE A 105 9.12 12.79 -17.37
CA PHE A 105 8.73 13.15 -16.01
C PHE A 105 7.34 12.59 -15.73
N VAL A 106 7.14 12.11 -14.51
CA VAL A 106 5.87 11.56 -14.04
C VAL A 106 5.55 12.09 -12.65
N THR A 107 4.28 12.16 -12.35
CA THR A 107 3.75 12.59 -11.06
C THR A 107 3.02 11.44 -10.36
N THR A 108 2.70 11.65 -9.10
CA THR A 108 1.83 10.73 -8.35
C THR A 108 0.43 10.66 -8.96
N ASP A 109 -0.06 11.77 -9.52
CA ASP A 109 -1.41 11.84 -10.11
C ASP A 109 -1.48 11.12 -11.48
N ASP A 110 -0.37 11.05 -12.21
CA ASP A 110 -0.27 10.18 -13.40
C ASP A 110 -0.44 8.71 -13.01
N PHE A 111 0.18 8.29 -11.90
CA PHE A 111 0.04 6.93 -11.41
C PHE A 111 -1.39 6.65 -10.92
N LEU A 112 -2.00 7.59 -10.18
CA LEU A 112 -3.41 7.49 -9.75
C LEU A 112 -4.35 7.30 -10.94
N THR A 113 -4.17 8.08 -12.00
CA THR A 113 -4.98 7.97 -13.23
C THR A 113 -4.90 6.56 -13.82
N ILE A 114 -3.70 5.98 -13.88
CA ILE A 114 -3.51 4.62 -14.39
C ILE A 114 -4.14 3.58 -13.45
N VAL A 115 -3.95 3.73 -12.14
CA VAL A 115 -4.54 2.83 -11.14
C VAL A 115 -6.06 2.82 -11.25
N ASN A 116 -6.70 4.00 -11.31
CA ASN A 116 -8.14 4.12 -11.46
C ASN A 116 -8.65 3.41 -12.73
N ALA A 117 -7.96 3.64 -13.86
CA ALA A 117 -8.32 3.02 -15.12
C ALA A 117 -8.19 1.48 -15.09
N ARG A 118 -7.17 0.93 -14.42
CA ARG A 118 -6.93 -0.52 -14.35
C ARG A 118 -7.78 -1.22 -13.28
N ALA A 119 -8.10 -0.52 -12.21
CA ALA A 119 -8.97 -1.05 -11.15
C ALA A 119 -10.47 -0.91 -11.48
N GLY A 120 -10.84 -0.02 -12.41
CA GLY A 120 -12.23 0.32 -12.67
C GLY A 120 -12.93 1.02 -11.51
N ALA A 121 -12.18 1.70 -10.63
CA ALA A 121 -12.65 2.35 -9.42
C ALA A 121 -11.79 3.56 -9.06
N ASP A 122 -12.32 4.46 -8.24
CA ASP A 122 -11.57 5.62 -7.75
C ASP A 122 -10.72 5.25 -6.53
N PHE A 123 -9.40 5.44 -6.66
CA PHE A 123 -8.40 5.22 -5.61
C PHE A 123 -7.88 6.53 -5.01
N SER A 124 -8.51 7.66 -5.26
CA SER A 124 -8.11 8.96 -4.70
C SER A 124 -8.02 8.91 -3.17
N TRP A 125 -8.96 8.22 -2.52
CA TRP A 125 -8.96 7.98 -1.07
C TRP A 125 -7.71 7.22 -0.60
N PHE A 126 -7.23 6.23 -1.37
CA PHE A 126 -6.04 5.45 -1.04
C PHE A 126 -4.77 6.30 -1.12
N PHE A 127 -4.63 7.06 -2.20
CA PHE A 127 -3.50 7.96 -2.40
C PHE A 127 -3.48 9.07 -1.34
N GLU A 128 -4.64 9.63 -0.99
CA GLU A 128 -4.75 10.62 0.08
C GLU A 128 -4.29 10.03 1.42
N THR A 129 -4.79 8.86 1.77
CA THR A 129 -4.49 8.20 3.05
C THR A 129 -3.02 7.81 3.18
N TYR A 130 -2.45 7.17 2.15
CA TYR A 130 -1.16 6.50 2.28
C TYR A 130 0.02 7.27 1.73
N LEU A 131 -0.18 8.15 0.76
CA LEU A 131 0.89 8.93 0.15
C LEU A 131 0.94 10.38 0.63
N ARG A 132 -0.23 10.99 0.89
CA ARG A 132 -0.33 12.41 1.27
C ARG A 132 -0.27 12.64 2.78
N GLN A 133 -0.55 11.61 3.58
CA GLN A 133 -0.52 11.69 5.05
C GLN A 133 0.74 11.01 5.62
N PRO A 134 1.36 11.63 6.65
CA PRO A 134 2.48 10.98 7.36
C PRO A 134 2.00 9.83 8.23
N ILE A 135 0.84 9.98 8.88
CA ILE A 135 0.31 9.04 9.87
C ILE A 135 -0.49 7.94 9.18
N LEU A 136 -0.22 6.70 9.56
CA LEU A 136 -0.97 5.54 9.08
C LEU A 136 -2.29 5.38 9.83
N PRO A 137 -3.33 4.84 9.16
CA PRO A 137 -4.59 4.48 9.83
C PRO A 137 -4.37 3.34 10.83
N THR A 138 -5.27 3.23 11.80
CA THR A 138 -5.40 2.09 12.72
C THR A 138 -6.61 1.25 12.34
N LEU A 139 -6.54 -0.04 12.61
CA LEU A 139 -7.66 -0.96 12.46
C LEU A 139 -8.03 -1.48 13.83
N SER A 140 -9.24 -1.18 14.28
CA SER A 140 -9.86 -1.80 15.46
C SER A 140 -10.76 -2.96 15.07
N ALA A 141 -10.90 -3.91 15.99
CA ALA A 141 -11.75 -5.08 15.82
C ALA A 141 -12.46 -5.37 17.15
N GLU A 142 -13.76 -5.49 17.09
CA GLU A 142 -14.61 -5.82 18.22
C GLU A 142 -15.43 -7.06 17.89
N GLN A 143 -15.54 -7.97 18.85
CA GLN A 143 -16.36 -9.17 18.71
C GLN A 143 -17.45 -9.17 19.77
N GLU A 144 -18.68 -9.07 19.32
CA GLU A 144 -19.84 -9.05 20.20
C GLU A 144 -21.03 -9.81 19.54
N GLY A 145 -21.76 -10.59 20.32
CA GLY A 145 -23.00 -11.24 19.88
C GLY A 145 -22.85 -12.13 18.64
N GLY A 146 -21.68 -12.75 18.42
CA GLY A 146 -21.42 -13.56 17.23
C GLY A 146 -21.14 -12.73 15.97
N THR A 147 -20.79 -11.46 16.13
CA THR A 147 -20.39 -10.57 15.03
C THR A 147 -19.01 -10.00 15.31
N LEU A 148 -18.15 -10.05 14.29
CA LEU A 148 -16.90 -9.30 14.24
C LEU A 148 -17.17 -7.97 13.53
N THR A 149 -16.88 -6.86 14.19
CA THR A 149 -16.92 -5.51 13.60
C THR A 149 -15.51 -4.99 13.45
N LEU A 150 -15.18 -4.56 12.24
CA LEU A 150 -13.89 -3.97 11.90
C LEU A 150 -14.09 -2.49 11.59
N ARG A 151 -13.19 -1.65 12.09
CA ARG A 151 -13.23 -0.20 11.82
C ARG A 151 -11.84 0.34 11.55
N TRP A 152 -11.72 1.08 10.45
CA TRP A 152 -10.57 1.91 10.17
C TRP A 152 -10.72 3.27 10.86
N ASP A 153 -9.76 3.64 11.68
CA ASP A 153 -9.63 4.98 12.26
C ASP A 153 -8.43 5.68 11.61
N GLN A 154 -8.63 6.91 11.17
CA GLN A 154 -7.60 7.71 10.53
C GLN A 154 -7.75 9.20 10.86
N PRO A 155 -6.63 9.96 10.85
CA PRO A 155 -6.68 11.40 11.11
C PRO A 155 -7.20 12.23 9.93
N ALA A 156 -7.32 11.65 8.73
CA ALA A 156 -7.84 12.34 7.55
C ALA A 156 -9.36 12.21 7.43
N SER A 157 -9.99 13.15 6.70
CA SER A 157 -11.45 13.18 6.52
C SER A 157 -12.00 12.17 5.51
N VAL A 158 -11.12 11.42 4.84
CA VAL A 158 -11.51 10.46 3.79
C VAL A 158 -11.56 9.05 4.37
N PRO A 159 -12.68 8.32 4.30
CA PRO A 159 -12.79 6.97 4.82
C PRO A 159 -11.83 5.98 4.16
N VAL A 160 -11.16 5.16 4.95
CA VAL A 160 -10.29 4.08 4.45
C VAL A 160 -11.17 2.90 4.01
N GLN A 161 -11.04 2.50 2.74
CA GLN A 161 -11.85 1.43 2.16
C GLN A 161 -11.01 0.16 1.89
N VAL A 162 -9.84 0.03 2.52
CA VAL A 162 -9.00 -1.16 2.36
C VAL A 162 -9.75 -2.37 2.92
N PRO A 163 -10.09 -3.37 2.09
CA PRO A 163 -10.73 -4.59 2.57
C PRO A 163 -9.78 -5.36 3.48
N VAL A 164 -10.36 -6.04 4.46
CA VAL A 164 -9.61 -6.78 5.46
C VAL A 164 -9.80 -8.28 5.25
N GLU A 165 -8.69 -9.01 5.11
CA GLU A 165 -8.76 -10.45 5.15
C GLU A 165 -8.84 -10.93 6.60
N VAL A 166 -9.78 -11.81 6.85
CA VAL A 166 -10.01 -12.43 8.16
C VAL A 166 -10.01 -13.95 7.97
N GLU A 167 -9.24 -14.64 8.76
CA GLU A 167 -9.31 -16.08 8.85
C GLU A 167 -10.20 -16.48 10.03
N VAL A 168 -11.24 -17.26 9.77
CA VAL A 168 -12.19 -17.77 10.75
C VAL A 168 -12.14 -19.28 10.72
N ASN A 169 -11.68 -19.91 11.80
CA ASN A 169 -11.52 -21.37 11.91
C ASN A 169 -10.73 -21.99 10.73
N GLY A 170 -9.72 -21.27 10.22
CA GLY A 170 -8.91 -21.68 9.07
C GLY A 170 -9.46 -21.31 7.69
N GLU A 171 -10.67 -20.78 7.60
CA GLU A 171 -11.23 -20.29 6.34
C GLU A 171 -10.94 -18.80 6.14
N ARG A 172 -10.44 -18.43 4.96
CA ARG A 172 -10.17 -17.04 4.56
C ARG A 172 -11.44 -16.36 4.06
N ARG A 173 -11.69 -15.17 4.57
CA ARG A 173 -12.81 -14.31 4.18
C ARG A 173 -12.32 -12.89 4.00
N ARG A 174 -12.75 -12.25 2.91
CA ARG A 174 -12.43 -10.83 2.63
C ARG A 174 -13.62 -9.98 3.04
N VAL A 175 -13.43 -9.14 4.06
CA VAL A 175 -14.43 -8.22 4.57
C VAL A 175 -14.30 -6.90 3.82
N ALA A 176 -15.34 -6.50 3.09
CA ALA A 176 -15.40 -5.19 2.47
C ALA A 176 -15.59 -4.12 3.56
N MET A 177 -14.95 -2.96 3.36
CA MET A 177 -14.99 -1.84 4.30
C MET A 177 -15.73 -0.67 3.67
N ASP A 178 -17.01 -0.52 4.00
CA ASP A 178 -17.81 0.64 3.57
C ASP A 178 -17.66 1.79 4.57
N GLN A 179 -17.33 2.98 4.07
CA GLN A 179 -17.07 4.15 4.90
C GLN A 179 -16.13 3.86 6.11
N GLY A 180 -15.16 2.97 5.88
CA GLY A 180 -14.19 2.59 6.90
C GLY A 180 -14.66 1.52 7.89
N THR A 181 -15.85 0.94 7.72
CA THR A 181 -16.40 -0.08 8.61
C THR A 181 -16.82 -1.32 7.84
N GLY A 182 -16.61 -2.49 8.42
CA GLY A 182 -17.06 -3.76 7.87
C GLY A 182 -17.43 -4.74 8.98
N SER A 183 -18.26 -5.71 8.69
CA SER A 183 -18.66 -6.72 9.66
C SER A 183 -18.72 -8.11 9.06
N LEU A 184 -18.59 -9.11 9.91
CA LEU A 184 -18.63 -10.53 9.57
C LEU A 184 -19.32 -11.31 10.67
N SER A 185 -20.32 -12.12 10.32
CA SER A 185 -20.94 -13.06 11.26
C SER A 185 -19.98 -14.21 11.58
N LEU A 186 -19.86 -14.54 12.85
CA LEU A 186 -18.97 -15.57 13.36
C LEU A 186 -19.79 -16.75 13.93
N PRO A 187 -19.34 -17.98 13.71
CA PRO A 187 -19.89 -19.13 14.44
C PRO A 187 -19.53 -19.03 15.94
N PRO A 188 -20.25 -19.76 16.81
CA PRO A 188 -19.89 -19.86 18.23
C PRO A 188 -18.41 -20.28 18.41
N GLU A 189 -17.73 -19.67 19.37
CA GLU A 189 -16.34 -19.98 19.72
C GLU A 189 -15.33 -19.91 18.55
N ALA A 190 -15.60 -19.06 17.57
CA ALA A 190 -14.74 -18.92 16.41
C ALA A 190 -13.33 -18.40 16.79
N THR A 191 -12.32 -19.05 16.25
CA THR A 191 -10.96 -18.52 16.25
C THR A 191 -10.82 -17.54 15.08
N VAL A 192 -10.40 -16.31 15.37
CA VAL A 192 -10.30 -15.23 14.38
C VAL A 192 -8.86 -14.72 14.30
N THR A 193 -8.31 -14.68 13.09
CA THR A 193 -7.05 -14.02 12.81
C THR A 193 -7.26 -12.94 11.76
N ILE A 194 -6.86 -11.70 12.07
CA ILE A 194 -7.03 -10.54 11.19
C ILE A 194 -5.74 -10.31 10.43
N ASP A 195 -5.85 -10.15 9.09
CA ASP A 195 -4.72 -9.89 8.20
C ASP A 195 -3.59 -10.94 8.36
N PRO A 196 -3.90 -12.23 8.22
CA PRO A 196 -2.96 -13.32 8.51
C PRO A 196 -1.70 -13.26 7.64
N ASP A 197 -1.82 -12.81 6.39
CA ASP A 197 -0.70 -12.67 5.45
C ASP A 197 -0.03 -11.28 5.49
N ARG A 198 -0.53 -10.38 6.36
CA ARG A 198 0.04 -9.04 6.59
C ARG A 198 0.05 -8.15 5.33
N TRP A 199 -1.07 -8.08 4.65
CA TRP A 199 -1.25 -7.20 3.50
C TRP A 199 -1.45 -5.73 3.85
N LEU A 200 -1.88 -5.43 5.08
CA LEU A 200 -2.37 -4.12 5.44
C LEU A 200 -1.26 -3.21 5.98
N LEU A 201 -1.08 -2.07 5.34
CA LEU A 201 -0.27 -0.98 5.87
C LEU A 201 -1.08 -0.19 6.89
N ARG A 202 -0.82 -0.41 8.18
CA ARG A 202 -1.52 0.23 9.29
C ARG A 202 -0.58 0.49 10.47
N ARG A 203 -0.96 1.42 11.35
CA ARG A 203 -0.29 1.56 12.64
C ARG A 203 -0.60 0.33 13.51
N ARG A 204 0.39 -0.10 14.25
CA ARG A 204 0.23 -1.17 15.27
C ARG A 204 -0.33 -0.61 16.56
#